data_2fc3b318c71630384c643c7da4eac44f
#
_entry.id   2fc3b318c71630384c643c7da4eac44f
#
_cell.length_a   1.000
_cell.length_b   1.000
_cell.length_c   1.000
_cell.angle_alpha   90.00
_cell.angle_beta   90.00
_cell.angle_gamma   90.00
#
_symmetry.space_group_name_H-M   'P 1'
#
loop_
_entity.id
_entity.type
_entity.pdbx_description
1 polymer ?
#
loop_
_entity_poly.entity_id
_entity_poly.type
_entity_poly.pdbx_seq_one_letter_code
_entity_poly.pdbx_strand_id
1 'polypeptide(L)'
;MTRSKIAKFFTFWIPIRKIRKKIRQKIENLLYIPYIKKIQQTQFDIQQKIKSKENIKLNIAFFVMYDSIFPAKTLFENMNKISLFNTHLIVIPDITKGEENMYFQMTKTYNTFRSIYTNVLLSYNFNTKTFEDLGKEMDLICFSNPYDSATHKFYQIKYCALHSLTFHIPYSYTGFLQYNLKIFSSIEYSLFWKIFVENNNTLQTIKQHQMYHASNLKLSGYSKMDSLNNKKTIKQKTQPIIILAPHHTVQKDFALQLSNFLRFSDFYLKLPAMYPNIDFIFRPHPLLFINLENNKIWSKEQIKNYIHTLTSYTNVSYENGGDYFESFIRSDALIHDCGSFIAEYLYLDKPECFIFQNQQQIDHEFTNDGKKVLEHLYMAQTEKDIINFIDNIVIKNMDFLKEKRIQFAKENIKFNHPYATQCIMDFIKMELKNEQDR
;
A
#
# COMPACT_ATOMS: atom_id res chain seq x y z
N MET A 1 8.55 -33.22 10.02
CA MET A 1 7.16 -33.10 9.50
C MET A 1 6.82 -31.62 9.45
N THR A 2 6.25 -31.11 8.36
CA THR A 2 5.90 -29.67 8.28
C THR A 2 4.72 -29.36 9.21
N ARG A 3 4.64 -28.12 9.76
CA ARG A 3 3.55 -27.67 10.64
C ARG A 3 2.16 -27.92 10.01
N SER A 4 2.03 -27.70 8.71
CA SER A 4 0.80 -27.98 7.97
C SER A 4 0.44 -29.48 7.94
N LYS A 5 1.43 -30.37 7.83
CA LYS A 5 1.20 -31.82 7.94
C LYS A 5 0.74 -32.24 9.34
N ILE A 6 1.31 -31.62 10.39
CA ILE A 6 0.88 -31.85 11.78
C ILE A 6 -0.57 -31.39 11.96
N ALA A 7 -0.91 -30.17 11.56
CA ALA A 7 -2.28 -29.66 11.68
C ALA A 7 -3.28 -30.47 10.84
N LYS A 8 -2.89 -30.97 9.66
CA LYS A 8 -3.71 -31.89 8.86
C LYS A 8 -3.98 -33.19 9.61
N PHE A 9 -2.98 -33.76 10.25
CA PHE A 9 -3.12 -34.99 11.05
C PHE A 9 -4.13 -34.85 12.19
N PHE A 10 -4.09 -33.74 12.92
CA PHE A 10 -5.04 -33.48 14.02
C PHE A 10 -6.46 -33.11 13.57
N THR A 11 -6.69 -32.84 12.29
CA THR A 11 -7.99 -32.37 11.79
C THR A 11 -8.64 -33.26 10.73
N PHE A 12 -7.99 -34.35 10.29
CA PHE A 12 -8.48 -35.17 9.18
C PHE A 12 -9.86 -35.81 9.44
N TRP A 13 -10.13 -36.12 10.69
CA TRP A 13 -11.36 -36.77 11.16
C TRP A 13 -12.57 -35.84 11.23
N ILE A 14 -12.40 -34.54 11.11
CA ILE A 14 -13.49 -33.56 11.15
C ILE A 14 -14.24 -33.59 9.79
N PRO A 15 -15.51 -34.04 9.76
CA PRO A 15 -16.22 -34.26 8.49
C PRO A 15 -16.58 -32.94 7.77
N ILE A 16 -16.92 -31.89 8.52
CA ILE A 16 -17.35 -30.60 7.95
C ILE A 16 -16.13 -29.79 7.47
N ARG A 17 -15.97 -29.68 6.15
CA ARG A 17 -14.82 -29.05 5.50
C ARG A 17 -14.52 -27.62 6.02
N LYS A 18 -15.57 -26.80 6.24
CA LYS A 18 -15.43 -25.42 6.73
C LYS A 18 -14.88 -25.36 8.16
N ILE A 19 -15.39 -26.21 9.04
CA ILE A 19 -14.94 -26.33 10.44
C ILE A 19 -13.52 -26.89 10.48
N ARG A 20 -13.25 -27.96 9.74
CA ARG A 20 -11.91 -28.57 9.63
C ARG A 20 -10.86 -27.53 9.18
N LYS A 21 -11.17 -26.69 8.17
CA LYS A 21 -10.26 -25.63 7.70
C LYS A 21 -9.97 -24.62 8.79
N LYS A 22 -11.00 -24.19 9.54
CA LYS A 22 -10.88 -23.21 10.63
C LYS A 22 -10.04 -23.75 11.81
N ILE A 23 -10.28 -25.02 12.20
CA ILE A 23 -9.51 -25.64 13.30
C ILE A 23 -8.07 -25.90 12.87
N ARG A 24 -7.85 -26.36 11.63
CA ARG A 24 -6.49 -26.53 11.08
C ARG A 24 -5.69 -25.22 11.13
N GLN A 25 -6.28 -24.12 10.70
CA GLN A 25 -5.62 -22.82 10.77
C GLN A 25 -5.25 -22.43 12.20
N LYS A 26 -6.14 -22.67 13.17
CA LYS A 26 -5.84 -22.40 14.58
C LYS A 26 -4.67 -23.25 15.09
N ILE A 27 -4.62 -24.54 14.74
CA ILE A 27 -3.51 -25.43 15.14
C ILE A 27 -2.20 -24.96 14.46
N GLU A 28 -2.23 -24.63 13.19
CA GLU A 28 -1.06 -24.10 12.48
C GLU A 28 -0.54 -22.83 13.15
N ASN A 29 -1.41 -21.91 13.50
CA ASN A 29 -1.05 -20.68 14.21
C ASN A 29 -0.37 -20.98 15.55
N LEU A 30 -0.94 -21.89 16.34
CA LEU A 30 -0.35 -22.32 17.64
C LEU A 30 1.05 -22.93 17.45
N LEU A 31 1.26 -23.73 16.40
CA LEU A 31 2.55 -24.32 16.08
C LEU A 31 3.62 -23.29 15.64
N TYR A 32 3.21 -22.06 15.27
CA TYR A 32 4.13 -20.96 14.95
C TYR A 32 4.56 -20.15 16.18
N ILE A 33 3.82 -20.19 17.28
CA ILE A 33 4.10 -19.38 18.48
C ILE A 33 5.55 -19.53 18.98
N PRO A 34 6.13 -20.73 19.13
CA PRO A 34 7.52 -20.87 19.58
C PRO A 34 8.51 -20.20 18.63
N TYR A 35 8.27 -20.26 17.33
CA TYR A 35 9.11 -19.60 16.33
C TYR A 35 8.99 -18.09 16.42
N ILE A 36 7.77 -17.56 16.55
CA ILE A 36 7.54 -16.12 16.71
C ILE A 36 8.24 -15.61 17.97
N LYS A 37 8.11 -16.30 19.11
CA LYS A 37 8.81 -15.96 20.36
C LYS A 37 10.33 -15.91 20.18
N LYS A 38 10.89 -16.91 19.49
CA LYS A 38 12.34 -16.91 19.19
C LYS A 38 12.76 -15.69 18.38
N ILE A 39 12.01 -15.33 17.32
CA ILE A 39 12.32 -14.16 16.50
C ILE A 39 12.18 -12.87 17.32
N GLN A 40 11.12 -12.73 18.13
CA GLN A 40 10.94 -11.56 18.99
C GLN A 40 12.07 -11.43 20.02
N GLN A 41 12.56 -12.54 20.60
CA GLN A 41 13.72 -12.51 21.47
C GLN A 41 14.97 -12.09 20.70
N THR A 42 15.20 -12.63 19.48
CA THR A 42 16.32 -12.20 18.62
C THR A 42 16.25 -10.70 18.33
N GLN A 43 15.07 -10.16 17.99
CA GLN A 43 14.89 -8.73 17.77
C GLN A 43 15.19 -7.90 19.04
N PHE A 44 14.79 -8.38 20.20
CA PHE A 44 15.12 -7.74 21.47
C PHE A 44 16.63 -7.75 21.73
N ASP A 45 17.32 -8.87 21.51
CA ASP A 45 18.77 -9.00 21.72
C ASP A 45 19.54 -8.07 20.75
N ILE A 46 19.12 -7.96 19.49
CA ILE A 46 19.66 -7.02 18.51
C ILE A 46 19.47 -5.58 18.99
N GLN A 47 18.27 -5.24 19.48
CA GLN A 47 17.99 -3.91 20.04
C GLN A 47 18.91 -3.58 21.22
N GLN A 48 19.12 -4.50 22.16
CA GLN A 48 20.03 -4.28 23.29
C GLN A 48 21.48 -4.10 22.81
N LYS A 49 21.93 -4.91 21.85
CA LYS A 49 23.25 -4.77 21.24
C LYS A 49 23.46 -3.41 20.56
N ILE A 50 22.43 -2.90 19.89
CA ILE A 50 22.47 -1.55 19.31
C ILE A 50 22.60 -0.51 20.41
N LYS A 51 21.77 -0.57 21.46
CA LYS A 51 21.79 0.38 22.59
C LYS A 51 23.12 0.41 23.35
N SER A 52 23.86 -0.69 23.38
CA SER A 52 25.14 -0.77 24.09
C SER A 52 26.34 -0.18 23.34
N LYS A 53 26.17 0.21 22.07
CA LYS A 53 27.25 0.82 21.28
C LYS A 53 27.39 2.30 21.64
N GLU A 54 28.61 2.76 21.85
CA GLU A 54 28.95 4.19 21.97
C GLU A 54 29.07 4.84 20.58
N ASN A 55 28.70 6.10 20.44
CA ASN A 55 28.79 6.89 19.18
C ASN A 55 28.15 6.20 17.96
N ILE A 56 26.90 5.78 18.09
CA ILE A 56 26.23 4.98 17.06
C ILE A 56 25.92 5.81 15.80
N LYS A 57 26.37 5.29 14.66
CA LYS A 57 25.75 5.60 13.35
C LYS A 57 24.98 4.37 12.88
N LEU A 58 23.65 4.47 12.77
CA LEU A 58 22.75 3.37 12.44
C LEU A 58 22.67 3.17 10.92
N ASN A 59 23.01 1.98 10.44
CA ASN A 59 22.80 1.59 9.05
C ASN A 59 21.33 1.17 8.85
N ILE A 60 20.59 1.90 8.02
CA ILE A 60 19.18 1.65 7.76
C ILE A 60 18.93 1.37 6.28
N ALA A 61 18.36 0.21 5.96
CA ALA A 61 17.90 -0.10 4.63
C ALA A 61 16.39 0.20 4.47
N PHE A 62 16.03 0.78 3.35
CA PHE A 62 14.65 0.91 2.89
C PHE A 62 14.48 0.01 1.67
N PHE A 63 13.69 -1.07 1.79
CA PHE A 63 13.46 -2.00 0.70
C PHE A 63 12.37 -1.49 -0.23
N VAL A 64 12.67 -1.40 -1.53
CA VAL A 64 11.74 -0.96 -2.57
C VAL A 64 11.73 -1.95 -3.74
N MET A 65 10.54 -2.30 -4.23
CA MET A 65 10.36 -3.18 -5.40
C MET A 65 10.07 -2.37 -6.67
N TYR A 66 9.37 -1.25 -6.53
CA TYR A 66 8.87 -0.44 -7.63
C TYR A 66 9.11 1.04 -7.37
N ASP A 67 9.49 1.77 -8.40
CA ASP A 67 9.68 3.23 -8.36
C ASP A 67 8.40 3.99 -7.99
N SER A 68 7.24 3.45 -8.34
CA SER A 68 5.93 4.02 -8.04
C SER A 68 5.41 3.77 -6.62
N ILE A 69 6.10 2.93 -5.82
CA ILE A 69 5.65 2.51 -4.48
C ILE A 69 6.78 2.71 -3.46
N PHE A 70 6.87 3.91 -2.90
CA PHE A 70 7.79 4.19 -1.79
C PHE A 70 7.09 4.99 -0.68
N PRO A 71 6.25 4.33 0.15
CA PRO A 71 5.47 5.00 1.20
C PRO A 71 6.34 5.63 2.29
N ALA A 72 7.54 5.14 2.50
CA ALA A 72 8.50 5.65 3.47
C ALA A 72 9.43 6.74 2.91
N LYS A 73 9.11 7.34 1.75
CA LYS A 73 9.97 8.34 1.09
C LYS A 73 10.33 9.50 2.00
N THR A 74 9.34 10.12 2.62
CA THR A 74 9.54 11.26 3.53
C THR A 74 10.38 10.87 4.75
N LEU A 75 10.18 9.66 5.28
CA LEU A 75 11.00 9.15 6.39
C LEU A 75 12.46 8.94 5.96
N PHE A 76 12.69 8.32 4.80
CA PHE A 76 14.02 8.15 4.23
C PHE A 76 14.74 9.49 4.02
N GLU A 77 14.07 10.46 3.40
CA GLU A 77 14.63 11.78 3.14
C GLU A 77 14.96 12.55 4.43
N ASN A 78 14.12 12.44 5.45
CA ASN A 78 14.34 13.08 6.74
C ASN A 78 15.47 12.41 7.53
N MET A 79 15.52 11.07 7.56
CA MET A 79 16.59 10.33 8.20
C MET A 79 17.94 10.56 7.52
N ASN A 80 17.97 10.67 6.19
CA ASN A 80 19.19 10.94 5.41
C ASN A 80 19.85 12.28 5.74
N LYS A 81 19.12 13.22 6.35
CA LYS A 81 19.64 14.55 6.79
C LYS A 81 20.24 14.52 8.20
N ILE A 82 20.11 13.41 8.93
CA ILE A 82 20.51 13.31 10.33
C ILE A 82 21.76 12.43 10.42
N SER A 83 22.82 12.94 11.04
CA SER A 83 24.14 12.26 11.16
C SER A 83 24.08 10.90 11.86
N LEU A 84 23.08 10.68 12.72
CA LEU A 84 22.82 9.42 13.41
C LEU A 84 22.52 8.27 12.42
N PHE A 85 21.97 8.58 11.25
CA PHE A 85 21.50 7.57 10.29
C PHE A 85 22.39 7.51 9.05
N ASN A 86 22.76 6.31 8.65
CA ASN A 86 23.35 5.99 7.36
C ASN A 86 22.28 5.23 6.56
N THR A 87 21.51 5.96 5.75
CA THR A 87 20.37 5.38 5.05
C THR A 87 20.76 4.82 3.70
N HIS A 88 20.18 3.69 3.32
CA HIS A 88 20.34 3.04 2.03
C HIS A 88 18.98 2.69 1.43
N LEU A 89 18.75 3.06 0.16
CA LEU A 89 17.61 2.59 -0.61
C LEU A 89 18.04 1.33 -1.36
N ILE A 90 17.49 0.18 -1.00
CA ILE A 90 17.85 -1.10 -1.62
C ILE A 90 16.72 -1.57 -2.54
N VAL A 91 17.02 -1.63 -3.84
CA VAL A 91 16.06 -2.16 -4.82
C VAL A 91 16.07 -3.68 -4.76
N ILE A 92 14.94 -4.27 -4.36
CA ILE A 92 14.74 -5.70 -4.19
C ILE A 92 13.82 -6.28 -5.29
N PRO A 93 13.95 -7.59 -5.63
CA PRO A 93 13.18 -8.19 -6.72
C PRO A 93 11.73 -8.46 -6.36
N ASP A 94 10.81 -8.35 -7.34
CA ASP A 94 9.56 -9.10 -7.37
C ASP A 94 9.73 -10.34 -8.25
N ILE A 95 9.79 -11.52 -7.62
CA ILE A 95 9.99 -12.80 -8.31
C ILE A 95 8.69 -13.43 -8.81
N THR A 96 7.53 -12.79 -8.60
CA THR A 96 6.21 -13.37 -8.91
C THR A 96 5.75 -13.15 -10.34
N LYS A 97 6.43 -12.26 -11.08
CA LYS A 97 6.01 -11.80 -12.42
C LYS A 97 6.90 -12.31 -13.57
N GLY A 98 7.75 -13.31 -13.30
CA GLY A 98 8.72 -13.83 -14.23
C GLY A 98 10.04 -13.06 -14.25
N GLU A 99 11.08 -13.72 -14.72
CA GLU A 99 12.47 -13.25 -14.62
C GLU A 99 12.71 -11.98 -15.47
N GLU A 100 12.21 -11.95 -16.68
CA GLU A 100 12.36 -10.81 -17.60
C GLU A 100 11.72 -9.54 -17.03
N ASN A 101 10.49 -9.67 -16.50
CA ASN A 101 9.81 -8.53 -15.85
C ASN A 101 10.52 -8.11 -14.55
N MET A 102 11.04 -9.06 -13.77
CA MET A 102 11.82 -8.76 -12.59
C MET A 102 13.04 -7.89 -12.93
N TYR A 103 13.83 -8.27 -13.95
CA TYR A 103 15.01 -7.49 -14.37
C TYR A 103 14.63 -6.12 -14.88
N PHE A 104 13.59 -6.02 -15.68
CA PHE A 104 13.07 -4.75 -16.19
C PHE A 104 12.67 -3.82 -15.04
N GLN A 105 11.87 -4.31 -14.10
CA GLN A 105 11.38 -3.50 -12.97
C GLN A 105 12.52 -3.10 -12.03
N MET A 106 13.43 -3.99 -11.72
CA MET A 106 14.59 -3.67 -10.86
C MET A 106 15.47 -2.60 -11.51
N THR A 107 15.78 -2.73 -12.81
CA THR A 107 16.60 -1.75 -13.55
C THR A 107 15.91 -0.40 -13.62
N LYS A 108 14.61 -0.38 -13.94
CA LYS A 108 13.80 0.85 -13.96
C LYS A 108 13.79 1.54 -12.60
N THR A 109 13.48 0.79 -11.54
CA THR A 109 13.40 1.31 -10.16
C THR A 109 14.75 1.86 -9.71
N TYR A 110 15.84 1.12 -9.96
CA TYR A 110 17.20 1.57 -9.64
C TYR A 110 17.56 2.86 -10.37
N ASN A 111 17.37 2.94 -11.68
CA ASN A 111 17.69 4.13 -12.46
C ASN A 111 16.87 5.35 -12.01
N THR A 112 15.57 5.17 -11.75
CA THR A 112 14.69 6.24 -11.25
C THR A 112 15.20 6.78 -9.93
N PHE A 113 15.51 5.93 -8.95
CA PHE A 113 15.97 6.42 -7.65
C PHE A 113 17.42 6.89 -7.67
N ARG A 114 18.29 6.27 -8.47
CA ARG A 114 19.70 6.68 -8.59
C ARG A 114 19.86 8.06 -9.23
N SER A 115 18.91 8.50 -10.06
CA SER A 115 18.89 9.86 -10.58
C SER A 115 18.57 10.93 -9.53
N ILE A 116 17.98 10.53 -8.38
CA ILE A 116 17.55 11.42 -7.30
C ILE A 116 18.45 11.31 -6.07
N TYR A 117 18.89 10.09 -5.72
CA TYR A 117 19.63 9.78 -4.50
C TYR A 117 20.98 9.13 -4.78
N THR A 118 21.99 9.43 -3.97
CA THR A 118 23.35 8.86 -4.11
C THR A 118 23.50 7.48 -3.46
N ASN A 119 22.69 7.17 -2.45
CA ASN A 119 22.77 5.98 -1.60
C ASN A 119 21.77 4.88 -2.00
N VAL A 120 21.66 4.63 -3.31
CA VAL A 120 20.81 3.59 -3.90
C VAL A 120 21.66 2.38 -4.26
N LEU A 121 21.24 1.20 -3.83
CA LEU A 121 21.89 -0.08 -4.06
C LEU A 121 20.95 -1.02 -4.85
N LEU A 122 21.53 -1.81 -5.73
CA LEU A 122 20.82 -2.84 -6.48
C LEU A 122 21.15 -4.21 -5.91
N SER A 123 20.13 -4.97 -5.53
CA SER A 123 20.27 -6.27 -4.87
C SER A 123 20.60 -7.44 -5.80
N TYR A 124 20.77 -7.18 -7.08
CA TYR A 124 21.09 -8.18 -8.12
C TYR A 124 22.29 -7.74 -8.95
N ASN A 125 23.25 -8.64 -9.06
CA ASN A 125 24.42 -8.45 -9.89
C ASN A 125 24.16 -9.10 -11.28
N PHE A 126 24.00 -8.26 -12.32
CA PHE A 126 23.70 -8.74 -13.68
C PHE A 126 24.86 -9.49 -14.32
N ASN A 127 26.11 -9.21 -13.90
CA ASN A 127 27.30 -9.88 -14.48
C ASN A 127 27.40 -11.33 -13.99
N THR A 128 27.23 -11.53 -12.67
CA THR A 128 27.29 -12.85 -12.04
C THR A 128 25.94 -13.57 -12.02
N LYS A 129 24.87 -12.88 -12.32
CA LYS A 129 23.46 -13.36 -12.24
C LYS A 129 23.10 -13.86 -10.85
N THR A 130 23.57 -13.18 -9.81
CA THR A 130 23.35 -13.56 -8.41
C THR A 130 22.72 -12.45 -7.61
N PHE A 131 21.93 -12.83 -6.60
CA PHE A 131 21.44 -11.89 -5.59
C PHE A 131 22.49 -11.66 -4.51
N GLU A 132 22.71 -10.41 -4.13
CA GLU A 132 23.60 -9.99 -3.05
C GLU A 132 22.80 -9.84 -1.74
N ASP A 133 23.37 -10.23 -0.61
CA ASP A 133 22.75 -10.12 0.72
C ASP A 133 23.06 -8.76 1.35
N LEU A 134 22.46 -7.70 0.83
CA LEU A 134 22.70 -6.33 1.26
C LEU A 134 22.00 -5.98 2.59
N GLY A 135 21.03 -6.79 3.01
CA GLY A 135 20.29 -6.57 4.26
C GLY A 135 21.03 -7.01 5.51
N LYS A 136 21.98 -7.92 5.39
CA LYS A 136 22.63 -8.60 6.53
C LYS A 136 23.43 -7.66 7.45
N GLU A 137 24.01 -6.60 6.90
CA GLU A 137 24.83 -5.64 7.64
C GLU A 137 24.06 -4.39 8.12
N MET A 138 22.74 -4.39 7.93
CA MET A 138 21.89 -3.29 8.34
C MET A 138 21.44 -3.45 9.79
N ASP A 139 21.50 -2.38 10.57
CA ASP A 139 20.93 -2.36 11.93
C ASP A 139 19.39 -2.38 11.89
N LEU A 140 18.80 -1.65 10.93
CA LEU A 140 17.35 -1.59 10.71
C LEU A 140 17.00 -1.81 9.25
N ILE A 141 15.84 -2.44 9.01
CA ILE A 141 15.29 -2.62 7.67
C ILE A 141 13.82 -2.20 7.65
N CYS A 142 13.49 -1.22 6.78
CA CYS A 142 12.13 -0.79 6.49
C CYS A 142 11.52 -1.64 5.36
N PHE A 143 10.41 -2.28 5.66
CA PHE A 143 9.60 -3.01 4.70
C PHE A 143 8.34 -2.23 4.37
N SER A 144 8.06 -2.04 3.08
CA SER A 144 6.78 -1.53 2.59
C SER A 144 5.85 -2.66 2.16
N ASN A 145 6.40 -3.82 1.82
CA ASN A 145 5.69 -5.01 1.37
C ASN A 145 5.83 -6.14 2.40
N PRO A 146 4.71 -6.69 2.93
CA PRO A 146 4.73 -7.74 3.95
C PRO A 146 4.74 -9.17 3.38
N TYR A 147 5.01 -9.37 2.07
CA TYR A 147 4.87 -10.65 1.38
C TYR A 147 6.22 -11.32 1.12
N ASP A 148 6.65 -12.25 1.98
CA ASP A 148 7.88 -13.04 1.79
C ASP A 148 7.90 -13.80 0.47
N SER A 149 6.74 -14.27 0.00
CA SER A 149 6.60 -15.00 -1.27
C SER A 149 6.87 -14.16 -2.51
N ALA A 150 6.88 -12.83 -2.38
CA ALA A 150 7.07 -11.93 -3.51
C ALA A 150 8.55 -11.63 -3.80
N THR A 151 9.47 -11.97 -2.89
CA THR A 151 10.88 -11.56 -3.02
C THR A 151 11.86 -12.70 -2.78
N HIS A 152 13.13 -12.48 -3.15
CA HIS A 152 14.21 -13.43 -2.92
C HIS A 152 14.48 -13.63 -1.43
N LYS A 153 14.95 -14.84 -1.05
CA LYS A 153 15.14 -15.27 0.35
C LYS A 153 15.90 -14.27 1.24
N PHE A 154 16.89 -13.55 0.70
CA PHE A 154 17.69 -12.56 1.44
C PHE A 154 16.91 -11.31 1.85
N TYR A 155 15.76 -11.06 1.22
CA TYR A 155 14.90 -9.90 1.46
C TYR A 155 13.57 -10.26 2.10
N GLN A 156 13.43 -11.52 2.53
CA GLN A 156 12.26 -12.00 3.27
C GLN A 156 12.32 -11.57 4.74
N ILE A 157 11.17 -11.25 5.30
CA ILE A 157 11.04 -10.89 6.72
C ILE A 157 11.60 -11.98 7.62
N LYS A 158 11.30 -13.25 7.28
CA LYS A 158 11.80 -14.44 8.02
C LYS A 158 13.32 -14.52 8.10
N TYR A 159 14.00 -14.02 7.08
CA TYR A 159 15.45 -13.99 7.02
C TYR A 159 16.00 -12.73 7.73
N CYS A 160 15.51 -11.55 7.32
CA CYS A 160 16.02 -10.28 7.83
C CYS A 160 15.83 -10.13 9.34
N ALA A 161 14.72 -10.62 9.91
CA ALA A 161 14.42 -10.55 11.34
C ALA A 161 15.40 -11.34 12.22
N LEU A 162 16.29 -12.16 11.65
CA LEU A 162 17.36 -12.86 12.36
C LEU A 162 18.63 -12.01 12.54
N HIS A 163 18.76 -10.93 11.77
CA HIS A 163 20.02 -10.17 11.70
C HIS A 163 19.83 -8.68 12.00
N SER A 164 18.63 -8.14 11.75
CA SER A 164 18.34 -6.72 11.79
C SER A 164 17.00 -6.45 12.48
N LEU A 165 16.82 -5.27 13.07
CA LEU A 165 15.51 -4.81 13.50
C LEU A 165 14.64 -4.51 12.26
N THR A 166 13.55 -5.23 12.10
CA THR A 166 12.67 -5.08 10.93
C THR A 166 11.43 -4.27 11.29
N PHE A 167 11.12 -3.24 10.53
CA PHE A 167 9.89 -2.48 10.73
C PHE A 167 9.08 -2.33 9.44
N HIS A 168 7.77 -2.18 9.60
CA HIS A 168 6.84 -2.11 8.48
C HIS A 168 6.11 -0.77 8.43
N ILE A 169 6.14 -0.15 7.24
CA ILE A 169 5.33 1.00 6.86
C ILE A 169 4.47 0.57 5.67
N PRO A 170 3.13 0.49 5.81
CA PRO A 170 2.25 -0.02 4.76
C PRO A 170 2.32 0.85 3.49
N TYR A 171 2.33 0.20 2.33
CA TYR A 171 2.32 0.91 1.03
C TYR A 171 0.93 1.43 0.64
N SER A 172 -0.10 0.91 1.26
CA SER A 172 -1.50 1.30 1.07
C SER A 172 -2.17 1.49 2.43
N TYR A 173 -3.22 2.28 2.48
CA TYR A 173 -4.03 2.38 3.69
C TYR A 173 -4.70 1.04 3.97
N THR A 174 -4.52 0.50 5.20
CA THR A 174 -4.93 -0.86 5.54
C THR A 174 -6.12 -0.89 6.49
N GLY A 175 -6.69 -2.07 6.74
CA GLY A 175 -7.82 -2.25 7.68
C GLY A 175 -9.22 -2.14 7.04
N PHE A 176 -9.36 -1.61 5.85
CA PHE A 176 -10.67 -1.43 5.20
C PHE A 176 -11.13 -2.59 4.34
N LEU A 177 -10.21 -3.42 3.87
CA LEU A 177 -10.52 -4.56 3.01
C LEU A 177 -10.41 -5.89 3.77
N GLN A 178 -11.34 -6.82 3.51
CA GLN A 178 -11.28 -8.19 4.03
C GLN A 178 -9.97 -8.90 3.66
N TYR A 179 -9.40 -8.54 2.53
CA TYR A 179 -8.08 -9.02 2.09
C TYR A 179 -6.98 -8.71 3.12
N ASN A 180 -7.00 -7.54 3.75
CA ASN A 180 -6.01 -7.12 4.74
C ASN A 180 -6.01 -8.02 5.98
N LEU A 181 -7.16 -8.58 6.36
CA LEU A 181 -7.27 -9.47 7.53
C LEU A 181 -6.41 -10.74 7.37
N LYS A 182 -6.24 -11.22 6.12
CA LYS A 182 -5.35 -12.35 5.82
C LYS A 182 -3.88 -11.98 6.04
N ILE A 183 -3.51 -10.74 5.67
CA ILE A 183 -2.16 -10.20 5.89
C ILE A 183 -1.89 -10.08 7.37
N PHE A 184 -2.81 -9.48 8.13
CA PHE A 184 -2.69 -9.32 9.59
C PHE A 184 -2.56 -10.66 10.32
N SER A 185 -3.22 -11.70 9.79
CA SER A 185 -3.17 -13.06 10.31
C SER A 185 -1.98 -13.87 9.80
N SER A 186 -1.10 -13.31 8.98
CA SER A 186 0.09 -14.01 8.50
C SER A 186 1.17 -14.08 9.58
N ILE A 187 2.06 -15.07 9.44
CA ILE A 187 3.19 -15.19 10.35
C ILE A 187 4.14 -14.00 10.20
N GLU A 188 4.35 -13.56 8.98
CA GLU A 188 5.25 -12.46 8.63
C GLU A 188 4.91 -11.20 9.44
N TYR A 189 3.62 -10.91 9.61
CA TYR A 189 3.14 -9.76 10.37
C TYR A 189 3.51 -9.84 11.86
N SER A 190 3.65 -11.04 12.42
CA SER A 190 4.07 -11.26 13.80
C SER A 190 5.60 -11.26 14.00
N LEU A 191 6.39 -11.27 12.91
CA LEU A 191 7.86 -11.31 12.98
C LEU A 191 8.52 -9.94 12.97
N PHE A 192 7.82 -8.87 12.58
CA PHE A 192 8.36 -7.52 12.62
C PHE A 192 8.70 -7.09 14.05
N TRP A 193 9.82 -6.40 14.22
CA TRP A 193 10.13 -5.67 15.43
C TRP A 193 9.05 -4.62 15.72
N LYS A 194 8.70 -3.81 14.72
CA LYS A 194 7.62 -2.82 14.80
C LYS A 194 6.81 -2.73 13.51
N ILE A 195 5.53 -2.51 13.67
CA ILE A 195 4.59 -2.17 12.60
C ILE A 195 3.99 -0.82 12.94
N PHE A 196 4.19 0.16 12.07
CA PHE A 196 3.62 1.49 12.21
C PHE A 196 2.23 1.52 11.59
N VAL A 197 1.23 1.89 12.40
CA VAL A 197 -0.19 1.75 12.08
C VAL A 197 -0.83 3.12 11.88
N GLU A 198 -1.71 3.22 10.90
CA GLU A 198 -2.29 4.45 10.39
C GLU A 198 -3.26 5.13 11.37
N ASN A 199 -4.12 4.34 12.04
CA ASN A 199 -5.14 4.84 12.96
C ASN A 199 -5.53 3.79 14.03
N ASN A 200 -6.34 4.21 14.99
CA ASN A 200 -6.80 3.35 16.10
C ASN A 200 -7.67 2.17 15.63
N ASN A 201 -8.53 2.36 14.63
CA ASN A 201 -9.42 1.30 14.16
C ASN A 201 -8.61 0.17 13.52
N THR A 202 -7.67 0.52 12.66
CA THR A 202 -6.72 -0.44 12.08
C THR A 202 -5.89 -1.13 13.16
N LEU A 203 -5.41 -0.38 14.16
CA LEU A 203 -4.67 -0.95 15.30
C LEU A 203 -5.48 -2.03 16.03
N GLN A 204 -6.75 -1.75 16.35
CA GLN A 204 -7.62 -2.73 17.02
C GLN A 204 -7.90 -3.95 16.12
N THR A 205 -8.11 -3.71 14.83
CA THR A 205 -8.31 -4.79 13.85
C THR A 205 -7.09 -5.70 13.76
N ILE A 206 -5.87 -5.15 13.71
CA ILE A 206 -4.64 -5.95 13.70
C ILE A 206 -4.52 -6.75 15.00
N LYS A 207 -4.78 -6.14 16.18
CA LYS A 207 -4.73 -6.83 17.47
C LYS A 207 -5.66 -8.04 17.54
N GLN A 208 -6.83 -7.98 16.89
CA GLN A 208 -7.78 -9.09 16.86
C GLN A 208 -7.36 -10.24 15.95
N HIS A 209 -6.54 -9.97 14.94
CA HIS A 209 -6.20 -10.93 13.88
C HIS A 209 -4.78 -11.46 13.95
N GLN A 210 -3.84 -10.73 14.56
CA GLN A 210 -2.44 -11.12 14.62
C GLN A 210 -2.27 -12.41 15.45
N MET A 211 -1.33 -13.26 15.02
CA MET A 211 -1.16 -14.60 15.61
C MET A 211 -0.69 -14.57 17.06
N TYR A 212 0.04 -13.53 17.49
CA TYR A 212 0.69 -13.52 18.78
C TYR A 212 0.83 -12.10 19.35
N HIS A 213 0.16 -11.86 20.49
CA HIS A 213 0.21 -10.71 21.40
C HIS A 213 0.18 -9.28 20.82
N ALA A 214 0.43 -9.07 19.53
CA ALA A 214 0.40 -7.74 18.88
C ALA A 214 1.22 -6.64 19.60
N SER A 215 2.30 -7.02 20.31
CA SER A 215 3.18 -6.11 21.06
C SER A 215 4.09 -5.28 20.16
N ASN A 216 4.18 -5.67 18.88
CA ASN A 216 4.98 -4.98 17.87
C ASN A 216 4.24 -3.85 17.16
N LEU A 217 3.01 -3.52 17.56
CA LEU A 217 2.23 -2.45 16.92
C LEU A 217 2.53 -1.10 17.55
N LYS A 218 2.74 -0.08 16.70
CA LYS A 218 2.90 1.32 17.10
C LYS A 218 1.97 2.20 16.29
N LEU A 219 1.06 2.87 16.97
CA LEU A 219 0.22 3.89 16.35
C LEU A 219 1.08 5.11 15.99
N SER A 220 1.13 5.48 14.72
CA SER A 220 1.96 6.57 14.21
C SER A 220 1.19 7.58 13.37
N GLY A 221 0.12 7.15 12.70
CA GLY A 221 -0.46 7.85 11.57
C GLY A 221 0.08 7.29 10.24
N TYR A 222 -0.47 7.75 9.12
CA TYR A 222 -0.10 7.30 7.79
C TYR A 222 0.95 8.22 7.15
N SER A 223 2.22 7.90 7.35
CA SER A 223 3.38 8.74 6.98
C SER A 223 3.49 9.04 5.48
N LYS A 224 2.95 8.18 4.62
CA LYS A 224 2.90 8.42 3.16
C LYS A 224 2.21 9.75 2.82
N MET A 225 1.16 10.11 3.57
CA MET A 225 0.36 11.32 3.29
C MET A 225 0.98 12.60 3.84
N ASP A 226 2.00 12.54 4.69
CA ASP A 226 2.68 13.73 5.20
C ASP A 226 3.31 14.59 4.08
N SER A 227 3.70 13.95 2.97
CA SER A 227 4.27 14.63 1.82
C SER A 227 3.28 15.57 1.09
N LEU A 228 1.98 15.44 1.32
CA LEU A 228 0.97 16.35 0.76
C LEU A 228 1.15 17.79 1.24
N ASN A 229 1.56 17.99 2.49
CA ASN A 229 1.74 19.33 3.06
C ASN A 229 2.90 20.13 2.45
N ASN A 230 3.88 19.45 1.85
CA ASN A 230 5.05 20.10 1.26
C ASN A 230 4.82 20.53 -0.19
N LYS A 231 3.70 20.15 -0.79
CA LYS A 231 3.39 20.47 -2.19
C LYS A 231 2.54 21.73 -2.25
N LYS A 232 3.09 22.79 -2.84
CA LYS A 232 2.39 24.08 -3.04
C LYS A 232 1.16 23.90 -3.94
N THR A 233 0.08 24.59 -3.58
CA THR A 233 -1.13 24.73 -4.42
C THR A 233 -0.73 25.25 -5.80
N ILE A 234 -1.03 24.48 -6.84
CA ILE A 234 -0.71 24.84 -8.22
C ILE A 234 -1.72 25.88 -8.71
N LYS A 235 -1.27 26.77 -9.59
CA LYS A 235 -1.96 27.93 -10.21
C LYS A 235 -3.47 27.76 -10.41
N GLN A 236 -4.20 28.90 -10.39
CA GLN A 236 -5.61 29.01 -10.76
C GLN A 236 -5.94 28.18 -11.99
N LYS A 237 -6.84 27.21 -11.79
CA LYS A 237 -7.36 26.36 -12.86
C LYS A 237 -8.44 27.12 -13.61
N THR A 238 -8.49 26.93 -14.91
CA THR A 238 -9.56 27.47 -15.75
C THR A 238 -10.79 26.55 -15.78
N GLN A 239 -10.57 25.24 -15.55
CA GLN A 239 -11.62 24.20 -15.63
C GLN A 239 -11.47 23.22 -14.47
N PRO A 240 -12.58 22.54 -14.02
CA PRO A 240 -12.52 21.45 -13.08
C PRO A 240 -11.70 20.27 -13.63
N ILE A 241 -10.98 19.57 -12.74
CA ILE A 241 -10.19 18.38 -13.09
C ILE A 241 -10.76 17.17 -12.33
N ILE A 242 -11.11 16.12 -13.05
CA ILE A 242 -11.58 14.85 -12.49
C ILE A 242 -10.58 13.74 -12.79
N ILE A 243 -10.16 13.00 -11.75
CA ILE A 243 -9.37 11.79 -11.94
C ILE A 243 -10.32 10.61 -12.15
N LEU A 244 -10.06 9.82 -13.20
CA LEU A 244 -10.68 8.50 -13.42
C LEU A 244 -9.63 7.44 -13.09
N ALA A 245 -9.83 6.71 -11.99
CA ALA A 245 -8.83 5.77 -11.47
C ALA A 245 -9.38 4.35 -11.31
N PRO A 246 -9.55 3.59 -12.41
CA PRO A 246 -10.01 2.21 -12.34
C PRO A 246 -8.95 1.26 -11.76
N HIS A 247 -9.41 0.30 -10.92
CA HIS A 247 -8.59 -0.72 -10.29
C HIS A 247 -8.25 -1.86 -11.25
N HIS A 248 -7.23 -2.66 -10.90
CA HIS A 248 -6.67 -3.71 -11.76
C HIS A 248 -7.27 -5.11 -11.60
N THR A 249 -8.14 -5.32 -10.61
CA THR A 249 -8.64 -6.67 -10.25
C THR A 249 -9.80 -7.10 -11.14
N VAL A 250 -9.52 -7.29 -12.42
CA VAL A 250 -10.51 -7.66 -13.46
C VAL A 250 -10.81 -9.16 -13.54
N GLN A 251 -10.08 -9.99 -12.81
CA GLN A 251 -10.21 -11.45 -12.82
C GLN A 251 -11.24 -11.94 -11.82
N LYS A 252 -12.11 -12.89 -12.22
CA LYS A 252 -13.16 -13.46 -11.35
C LYS A 252 -12.63 -14.24 -10.14
N ASP A 253 -11.43 -14.82 -10.25
CA ASP A 253 -10.83 -15.67 -9.20
C ASP A 253 -9.79 -14.94 -8.35
N PHE A 254 -9.66 -13.63 -8.47
CA PHE A 254 -8.75 -12.86 -7.65
C PHE A 254 -9.26 -12.77 -6.20
N ALA A 255 -8.32 -12.75 -5.24
CA ALA A 255 -8.66 -12.69 -3.81
C ALA A 255 -9.32 -11.36 -3.39
N LEU A 256 -9.25 -10.35 -4.23
CA LEU A 256 -9.85 -9.02 -4.10
C LEU A 256 -10.52 -8.68 -5.43
N GLN A 257 -11.80 -8.29 -5.41
CA GLN A 257 -12.59 -8.03 -6.62
C GLN A 257 -13.23 -6.63 -6.55
N LEU A 258 -12.45 -5.60 -6.86
CA LEU A 258 -12.92 -4.22 -6.83
C LEU A 258 -13.25 -3.66 -8.21
N SER A 259 -12.49 -4.07 -9.25
CA SER A 259 -12.56 -3.42 -10.55
C SER A 259 -13.93 -3.51 -11.21
N ASN A 260 -14.43 -2.36 -11.61
CA ASN A 260 -15.62 -2.18 -12.46
C ASN A 260 -15.24 -1.69 -13.87
N PHE A 261 -13.94 -1.66 -14.20
CA PHE A 261 -13.45 -1.09 -15.46
C PHE A 261 -14.17 -1.63 -16.70
N LEU A 262 -14.33 -2.95 -16.82
CA LEU A 262 -14.98 -3.56 -17.97
C LEU A 262 -16.46 -3.16 -18.16
N ARG A 263 -17.12 -2.73 -17.08
CA ARG A 263 -18.52 -2.24 -17.14
C ARG A 263 -18.60 -0.79 -17.63
N PHE A 264 -17.56 0.00 -17.38
CA PHE A 264 -17.54 1.43 -17.64
C PHE A 264 -16.51 1.86 -18.69
N SER A 265 -15.77 0.91 -19.30
CA SER A 265 -14.72 1.24 -20.28
C SER A 265 -15.24 2.09 -21.43
N ASP A 266 -16.38 1.70 -22.04
CA ASP A 266 -16.98 2.46 -23.12
C ASP A 266 -17.55 3.80 -22.67
N PHE A 267 -18.04 3.88 -21.45
CA PHE A 267 -18.52 5.12 -20.87
C PHE A 267 -17.37 6.11 -20.61
N TYR A 268 -16.22 5.65 -20.12
CA TYR A 268 -15.04 6.51 -19.96
C TYR A 268 -14.58 7.14 -21.28
N LEU A 269 -14.72 6.45 -22.42
CA LEU A 269 -14.45 7.02 -23.74
C LEU A 269 -15.42 8.13 -24.14
N LYS A 270 -16.65 8.12 -23.61
CA LYS A 270 -17.69 9.12 -23.95
C LYS A 270 -17.62 10.37 -23.06
N LEU A 271 -17.14 10.22 -21.82
CA LEU A 271 -17.11 11.32 -20.84
C LEU A 271 -16.46 12.60 -21.35
N PRO A 272 -15.29 12.57 -22.04
CA PRO A 272 -14.63 13.80 -22.49
C PRO A 272 -15.48 14.61 -23.49
N ALA A 273 -16.18 13.92 -24.39
CA ALA A 273 -17.09 14.56 -25.34
C ALA A 273 -18.36 15.10 -24.66
N MET A 274 -18.88 14.42 -23.63
CA MET A 274 -20.04 14.86 -22.86
C MET A 274 -19.72 16.12 -22.01
N TYR A 275 -18.45 16.26 -21.57
CA TYR A 275 -18.00 17.32 -20.66
C TYR A 275 -16.76 18.05 -21.22
N PRO A 276 -16.89 18.82 -22.32
CA PRO A 276 -15.74 19.48 -22.95
C PRO A 276 -15.07 20.57 -22.07
N ASN A 277 -15.78 21.04 -21.04
CA ASN A 277 -15.28 22.04 -20.07
C ASN A 277 -14.76 21.40 -18.77
N ILE A 278 -14.48 20.10 -18.75
CA ILE A 278 -13.85 19.37 -17.65
C ILE A 278 -12.60 18.69 -18.18
N ASP A 279 -11.49 18.85 -17.47
CA ASP A 279 -10.27 18.08 -17.74
C ASP A 279 -10.33 16.73 -17.02
N PHE A 280 -10.01 15.67 -17.73
CA PHE A 280 -9.95 14.33 -17.18
C PHE A 280 -8.50 13.84 -17.09
N ILE A 281 -8.12 13.29 -15.93
CA ILE A 281 -6.89 12.54 -15.75
C ILE A 281 -7.27 11.06 -15.71
N PHE A 282 -7.03 10.34 -16.80
CA PHE A 282 -7.21 8.88 -16.79
C PHE A 282 -5.95 8.23 -16.19
N ARG A 283 -6.09 7.75 -14.96
CA ARG A 283 -5.02 7.16 -14.18
C ARG A 283 -5.41 5.75 -13.71
N PRO A 284 -5.37 4.75 -14.60
CA PRO A 284 -5.65 3.37 -14.21
C PRO A 284 -4.54 2.86 -13.28
N HIS A 285 -4.89 1.88 -12.45
CA HIS A 285 -3.86 1.15 -11.71
C HIS A 285 -2.82 0.55 -12.68
N PRO A 286 -1.51 0.63 -12.40
CA PRO A 286 -0.47 0.20 -13.35
C PRO A 286 -0.60 -1.24 -13.86
N LEU A 287 -1.23 -2.12 -13.09
CA LEU A 287 -1.49 -3.51 -13.48
C LEU A 287 -2.79 -3.72 -14.26
N LEU A 288 -3.62 -2.68 -14.51
CA LEU A 288 -4.92 -2.89 -15.16
C LEU A 288 -4.76 -3.51 -16.55
N PHE A 289 -4.05 -2.83 -17.42
CA PHE A 289 -3.88 -3.30 -18.80
C PHE A 289 -3.02 -4.56 -18.90
N ILE A 290 -2.02 -4.70 -18.02
CA ILE A 290 -1.23 -5.93 -17.89
C ILE A 290 -2.13 -7.13 -17.54
N ASN A 291 -3.05 -6.96 -16.60
CA ASN A 291 -3.97 -8.02 -16.20
C ASN A 291 -5.01 -8.31 -17.28
N LEU A 292 -5.49 -7.31 -17.99
CA LEU A 292 -6.40 -7.52 -19.14
C LEU A 292 -5.75 -8.36 -20.23
N GLU A 293 -4.48 -8.07 -20.56
CA GLU A 293 -3.71 -8.82 -21.55
C GLU A 293 -3.37 -10.24 -21.08
N ASN A 294 -2.77 -10.38 -19.90
CA ASN A 294 -2.34 -11.68 -19.36
C ASN A 294 -3.50 -12.66 -19.18
N ASN A 295 -4.70 -12.16 -18.92
CA ASN A 295 -5.91 -12.97 -18.81
C ASN A 295 -6.68 -13.11 -20.13
N LYS A 296 -6.11 -12.63 -21.25
CA LYS A 296 -6.73 -12.69 -22.58
C LYS A 296 -8.13 -12.07 -22.66
N ILE A 297 -8.39 -11.05 -21.82
CA ILE A 297 -9.65 -10.29 -21.82
C ILE A 297 -9.59 -9.25 -22.94
N TRP A 298 -8.46 -8.54 -23.06
CA TRP A 298 -8.15 -7.64 -24.18
C TRP A 298 -6.81 -7.99 -24.79
N SER A 299 -6.68 -7.80 -26.12
CA SER A 299 -5.41 -7.89 -26.85
C SER A 299 -4.60 -6.61 -26.64
N LYS A 300 -3.28 -6.68 -26.95
CA LYS A 300 -2.40 -5.49 -26.99
C LYS A 300 -2.95 -4.40 -27.91
N GLU A 301 -3.51 -4.79 -29.03
CA GLU A 301 -4.07 -3.86 -30.00
C GLU A 301 -5.34 -3.17 -29.46
N GLN A 302 -6.22 -3.91 -28.79
CA GLN A 302 -7.40 -3.33 -28.13
C GLN A 302 -7.00 -2.32 -27.06
N ILE A 303 -5.97 -2.64 -26.24
CA ILE A 303 -5.45 -1.73 -25.21
C ILE A 303 -4.87 -0.46 -25.86
N LYS A 304 -4.06 -0.63 -26.91
CA LYS A 304 -3.46 0.50 -27.64
C LYS A 304 -4.54 1.41 -28.23
N ASN A 305 -5.53 0.82 -28.87
CA ASN A 305 -6.65 1.55 -29.50
C ASN A 305 -7.50 2.28 -28.45
N TYR A 306 -7.77 1.64 -27.30
CA TYR A 306 -8.49 2.25 -26.19
C TYR A 306 -7.76 3.51 -25.66
N ILE A 307 -6.47 3.37 -25.36
CA ILE A 307 -5.65 4.49 -24.87
C ILE A 307 -5.58 5.60 -25.93
N HIS A 308 -5.36 5.25 -27.20
CA HIS A 308 -5.29 6.21 -28.29
C HIS A 308 -6.61 6.98 -28.43
N THR A 309 -7.75 6.29 -28.42
CA THR A 309 -9.07 6.94 -28.51
C THR A 309 -9.28 7.88 -27.34
N LEU A 310 -8.98 7.45 -26.12
CA LEU A 310 -9.15 8.27 -24.92
C LEU A 310 -8.24 9.53 -24.96
N THR A 311 -6.98 9.38 -25.37
CA THR A 311 -6.01 10.48 -25.45
C THR A 311 -6.13 11.35 -26.70
N SER A 312 -7.02 11.03 -27.63
CA SER A 312 -7.34 11.89 -28.78
C SER A 312 -8.17 13.12 -28.36
N TYR A 313 -8.83 13.10 -27.20
CA TYR A 313 -9.51 14.26 -26.67
C TYR A 313 -8.54 15.26 -26.05
N THR A 314 -8.72 16.54 -26.33
CA THR A 314 -7.85 17.62 -25.84
C THR A 314 -7.96 17.85 -24.34
N ASN A 315 -9.06 17.45 -23.73
CA ASN A 315 -9.34 17.55 -22.29
C ASN A 315 -9.04 16.24 -21.53
N VAL A 316 -8.20 15.35 -22.08
CA VAL A 316 -7.79 14.11 -21.41
C VAL A 316 -6.27 14.02 -21.32
N SER A 317 -5.78 13.73 -20.14
CA SER A 317 -4.40 13.29 -19.90
C SER A 317 -4.36 11.85 -19.42
N TYR A 318 -3.35 11.08 -19.88
CA TYR A 318 -3.13 9.70 -19.47
C TYR A 318 -1.90 9.61 -18.57
N GLU A 319 -2.09 9.05 -17.37
CA GLU A 319 -1.00 8.82 -16.42
C GLU A 319 -0.83 7.32 -16.15
N ASN A 320 0.33 6.77 -16.50
CA ASN A 320 0.64 5.36 -16.33
C ASN A 320 1.65 5.16 -15.18
N GLY A 321 1.17 5.13 -13.94
CA GLY A 321 2.01 4.93 -12.76
C GLY A 321 2.68 6.22 -12.23
N GLY A 322 3.74 6.06 -11.44
CA GLY A 322 4.44 7.17 -10.79
C GLY A 322 3.71 7.76 -9.57
N ASP A 323 4.24 8.85 -9.03
CA ASP A 323 3.65 9.59 -7.91
C ASP A 323 2.30 10.22 -8.32
N TYR A 324 1.23 9.91 -7.59
CA TYR A 324 -0.11 10.43 -7.87
C TYR A 324 -0.51 11.65 -7.01
N PHE A 325 0.33 12.07 -6.09
CA PHE A 325 -0.02 13.18 -5.20
C PHE A 325 -0.19 14.49 -5.95
N GLU A 326 0.59 14.72 -7.02
CA GLU A 326 0.40 15.90 -7.84
C GLU A 326 -0.98 15.91 -8.50
N SER A 327 -1.40 14.78 -9.07
CA SER A 327 -2.73 14.64 -9.67
C SER A 327 -3.83 14.80 -8.63
N PHE A 328 -3.67 14.23 -7.43
CA PHE A 328 -4.60 14.40 -6.32
C PHE A 328 -4.73 15.86 -5.89
N ILE A 329 -3.61 16.60 -5.78
CA ILE A 329 -3.62 18.02 -5.41
C ILE A 329 -4.28 18.86 -6.51
N ARG A 330 -4.03 18.55 -7.78
CA ARG A 330 -4.58 19.27 -8.93
C ARG A 330 -6.06 19.00 -9.17
N SER A 331 -6.55 17.78 -8.91
CA SER A 331 -7.93 17.41 -9.19
C SER A 331 -8.92 18.15 -8.29
N ASP A 332 -10.18 18.20 -8.71
CA ASP A 332 -11.32 18.68 -7.91
C ASP A 332 -12.19 17.52 -7.42
N ALA A 333 -12.15 16.40 -8.13
CA ALA A 333 -12.85 15.18 -7.74
C ALA A 333 -12.13 13.93 -8.22
N LEU A 334 -12.47 12.79 -7.61
CA LEU A 334 -11.98 11.47 -7.96
C LEU A 334 -13.16 10.51 -8.22
N ILE A 335 -13.11 9.77 -9.33
CA ILE A 335 -14.03 8.68 -9.66
C ILE A 335 -13.20 7.41 -9.77
N HIS A 336 -13.47 6.42 -8.91
CA HIS A 336 -12.58 5.25 -8.78
C HIS A 336 -13.30 4.02 -8.20
N ASP A 337 -12.58 2.90 -8.21
CA ASP A 337 -12.91 1.66 -7.51
C ASP A 337 -11.67 1.08 -6.79
N CYS A 338 -10.74 1.96 -6.38
CA CYS A 338 -9.48 1.60 -5.71
C CYS A 338 -9.64 1.54 -4.20
N GLY A 339 -9.21 0.43 -3.58
CA GLY A 339 -9.41 0.20 -2.14
C GLY A 339 -8.63 1.13 -1.20
N SER A 340 -7.43 1.62 -1.57
CA SER A 340 -6.67 2.54 -0.73
C SER A 340 -7.08 4.00 -0.93
N PHE A 341 -7.57 4.36 -2.11
CA PHE A 341 -7.93 5.74 -2.44
C PHE A 341 -9.13 6.24 -1.63
N ILE A 342 -10.04 5.33 -1.19
CA ILE A 342 -11.15 5.69 -0.27
C ILE A 342 -10.69 6.36 1.03
N ALA A 343 -9.42 6.20 1.42
CA ALA A 343 -8.84 6.87 2.56
C ALA A 343 -7.85 7.96 2.13
N GLU A 344 -7.05 7.70 1.11
CA GLU A 344 -5.96 8.60 0.73
C GLU A 344 -6.49 9.92 0.14
N TYR A 345 -7.59 9.88 -0.63
CA TYR A 345 -8.18 11.09 -1.18
C TYR A 345 -8.90 11.94 -0.12
N LEU A 346 -9.36 11.34 0.97
CA LEU A 346 -9.96 12.06 2.11
C LEU A 346 -8.98 13.04 2.79
N TYR A 347 -7.66 12.86 2.61
CA TYR A 347 -6.68 13.83 3.13
C TYR A 347 -6.79 15.20 2.46
N LEU A 348 -7.41 15.28 1.29
CA LEU A 348 -7.56 16.52 0.52
C LEU A 348 -8.91 17.23 0.76
N ASP A 349 -9.82 16.63 1.53
CA ASP A 349 -11.16 17.16 1.80
C ASP A 349 -12.05 17.38 0.55
N LYS A 350 -11.70 16.71 -0.56
CA LYS A 350 -12.38 16.79 -1.85
C LYS A 350 -13.44 15.71 -2.04
N PRO A 351 -14.43 15.90 -2.90
CA PRO A 351 -15.43 14.88 -3.20
C PRO A 351 -14.83 13.73 -4.00
N GLU A 352 -15.21 12.51 -3.62
CA GLU A 352 -14.87 11.30 -4.37
C GLU A 352 -16.10 10.43 -4.59
N CYS A 353 -16.13 9.74 -5.74
CA CYS A 353 -17.19 8.83 -6.15
C CYS A 353 -16.61 7.42 -6.27
N PHE A 354 -17.06 6.51 -5.40
CA PHE A 354 -16.67 5.12 -5.43
C PHE A 354 -17.61 4.30 -6.31
N ILE A 355 -17.05 3.61 -7.31
CA ILE A 355 -17.81 2.74 -8.22
C ILE A 355 -17.85 1.33 -7.64
N PHE A 356 -19.03 0.76 -7.54
CA PHE A 356 -19.24 -0.59 -7.05
C PHE A 356 -20.27 -1.36 -7.89
N GLN A 357 -20.22 -2.68 -7.82
CA GLN A 357 -21.11 -3.54 -8.60
C GLN A 357 -22.49 -3.69 -7.97
N ASN A 358 -22.50 -4.02 -6.68
CA ASN A 358 -23.72 -4.25 -5.90
C ASN A 358 -23.36 -4.34 -4.41
N GLN A 359 -24.36 -4.42 -3.54
CA GLN A 359 -24.19 -4.53 -2.10
C GLN A 359 -23.41 -5.79 -1.69
N GLN A 360 -23.56 -6.90 -2.42
CA GLN A 360 -22.83 -8.14 -2.13
C GLN A 360 -21.31 -7.97 -2.31
N GLN A 361 -20.86 -7.20 -3.30
CA GLN A 361 -19.44 -6.84 -3.45
C GLN A 361 -18.95 -6.05 -2.23
N ILE A 362 -19.69 -5.04 -1.79
CA ILE A 362 -19.34 -4.24 -0.60
C ILE A 362 -19.22 -5.15 0.64
N ASP A 363 -20.18 -6.04 0.83
CA ASP A 363 -20.22 -6.94 1.99
C ASP A 363 -19.08 -7.97 1.97
N HIS A 364 -18.65 -8.38 0.79
CA HIS A 364 -17.56 -9.34 0.62
C HIS A 364 -16.17 -8.72 0.73
N GLU A 365 -15.97 -7.54 0.15
CA GLU A 365 -14.64 -6.94 0.00
C GLU A 365 -14.26 -6.03 1.18
N PHE A 366 -15.23 -5.37 1.82
CA PHE A 366 -14.96 -4.38 2.84
C PHE A 366 -15.20 -4.89 4.26
N THR A 367 -14.34 -4.48 5.18
CA THR A 367 -14.55 -4.61 6.63
C THR A 367 -15.64 -3.65 7.09
N ASN A 368 -16.08 -3.77 8.34
CA ASN A 368 -17.03 -2.80 8.91
C ASN A 368 -16.48 -1.37 8.89
N ASP A 369 -15.17 -1.20 9.14
CA ASP A 369 -14.54 0.13 9.10
C ASP A 369 -14.43 0.65 7.66
N GLY A 370 -14.16 -0.23 6.68
CA GLY A 370 -14.22 0.13 5.27
C GLY A 370 -15.62 0.56 4.82
N LYS A 371 -16.67 -0.11 5.28
CA LYS A 371 -18.06 0.29 5.00
C LYS A 371 -18.39 1.66 5.57
N LYS A 372 -17.93 1.98 6.80
CA LYS A 372 -18.10 3.32 7.39
C LYS A 372 -17.43 4.41 6.56
N VAL A 373 -16.27 4.13 5.95
CA VAL A 373 -15.64 5.08 5.03
C VAL A 373 -16.55 5.33 3.83
N LEU A 374 -17.07 4.26 3.20
CA LEU A 374 -17.94 4.37 2.03
C LEU A 374 -19.22 5.19 2.29
N GLU A 375 -19.75 5.20 3.53
CA GLU A 375 -20.90 6.03 3.93
C GLU A 375 -20.64 7.55 3.86
N HIS A 376 -19.36 7.96 3.68
CA HIS A 376 -18.92 9.35 3.58
C HIS A 376 -18.50 9.73 2.16
N LEU A 377 -18.64 8.81 1.20
CA LEU A 377 -18.34 8.98 -0.21
C LEU A 377 -19.62 9.00 -1.05
N TYR A 378 -19.53 9.56 -2.24
CA TYR A 378 -20.54 9.35 -3.26
C TYR A 378 -20.38 7.95 -3.85
N MET A 379 -21.51 7.27 -4.12
CA MET A 379 -21.52 5.88 -4.55
C MET A 379 -22.17 5.77 -5.92
N ALA A 380 -21.53 5.05 -6.86
CA ALA A 380 -22.05 4.87 -8.21
C ALA A 380 -22.14 3.40 -8.61
N GLN A 381 -23.30 2.98 -9.08
CA GLN A 381 -23.52 1.66 -9.71
C GLN A 381 -23.77 1.77 -11.22
N THR A 382 -24.20 2.92 -11.70
CA THR A 382 -24.61 3.15 -13.09
C THR A 382 -23.89 4.38 -13.67
N GLU A 383 -23.90 4.48 -15.01
CA GLU A 383 -23.44 5.68 -15.71
C GLU A 383 -24.19 6.94 -15.24
N LYS A 384 -25.50 6.81 -15.00
CA LYS A 384 -26.36 7.90 -14.50
C LYS A 384 -25.87 8.42 -13.13
N ASP A 385 -25.41 7.53 -12.24
CA ASP A 385 -24.90 7.95 -10.94
C ASP A 385 -23.60 8.77 -11.08
N ILE A 386 -22.73 8.36 -12.01
CA ILE A 386 -21.51 9.11 -12.33
C ILE A 386 -21.85 10.48 -12.95
N ILE A 387 -22.80 10.53 -13.87
CA ILE A 387 -23.31 11.77 -14.46
C ILE A 387 -23.87 12.69 -13.36
N ASN A 388 -24.70 12.16 -12.48
CA ASN A 388 -25.25 12.91 -11.36
C ASN A 388 -24.18 13.48 -10.43
N PHE A 389 -23.11 12.70 -10.17
CA PHE A 389 -21.96 13.16 -9.39
C PHE A 389 -21.24 14.31 -10.10
N ILE A 390 -20.95 14.18 -11.39
CA ILE A 390 -20.28 15.24 -12.16
C ILE A 390 -21.13 16.50 -12.19
N ASP A 391 -22.42 16.39 -12.56
CA ASP A 391 -23.31 17.54 -12.77
C ASP A 391 -23.59 18.30 -11.47
N ASN A 392 -23.91 17.58 -10.39
CA ASN A 392 -24.35 18.23 -9.16
C ASN A 392 -23.19 18.56 -8.23
N ILE A 393 -22.24 17.63 -8.07
CA ILE A 393 -21.18 17.80 -7.07
C ILE A 393 -20.01 18.60 -7.64
N VAL A 394 -19.58 18.29 -8.88
CA VAL A 394 -18.43 18.96 -9.46
C VAL A 394 -18.81 20.27 -10.15
N ILE A 395 -19.79 20.24 -11.08
CA ILE A 395 -20.16 21.43 -11.87
C ILE A 395 -20.94 22.44 -11.03
N LYS A 396 -22.00 21.99 -10.32
CA LYS A 396 -22.84 22.89 -9.50
C LYS A 396 -22.26 23.16 -8.11
N ASN A 397 -21.13 22.51 -7.76
CA ASN A 397 -20.48 22.61 -6.45
C ASN A 397 -21.40 22.33 -5.25
N MET A 398 -22.32 21.36 -5.40
CA MET A 398 -23.31 20.99 -4.39
C MET A 398 -22.82 19.75 -3.60
N ASP A 399 -21.69 19.89 -2.91
CA ASP A 399 -21.08 18.77 -2.14
C ASP A 399 -21.78 18.59 -0.79
N PHE A 400 -22.91 17.88 -0.79
CA PHE A 400 -23.75 17.64 0.38
C PHE A 400 -23.07 16.80 1.47
N LEU A 401 -22.03 16.01 1.14
CA LEU A 401 -21.29 15.20 2.10
C LEU A 401 -20.07 15.89 2.67
N LYS A 402 -19.74 17.11 2.22
CA LYS A 402 -18.48 17.80 2.54
C LYS A 402 -18.20 17.85 4.03
N GLU A 403 -19.08 18.46 4.83
CA GLU A 403 -18.87 18.63 6.27
C GLU A 403 -18.78 17.28 6.98
N LYS A 404 -19.69 16.34 6.66
CA LYS A 404 -19.70 15.00 7.24
C LYS A 404 -18.42 14.24 6.90
N ARG A 405 -17.93 14.36 5.65
CA ARG A 405 -16.70 13.72 5.16
C ARG A 405 -15.47 14.29 5.85
N ILE A 406 -15.35 15.61 5.97
CA ILE A 406 -14.22 16.29 6.63
C ILE A 406 -14.15 15.88 8.11
N GLN A 407 -15.28 15.91 8.82
CA GLN A 407 -15.34 15.53 10.23
C GLN A 407 -14.93 14.07 10.41
N PHE A 408 -15.47 13.15 9.60
CA PHE A 408 -15.12 11.74 9.64
C PHE A 408 -13.63 11.52 9.35
N ALA A 409 -13.10 12.17 8.33
CA ALA A 409 -11.67 12.05 7.97
C ALA A 409 -10.76 12.52 9.10
N LYS A 410 -11.09 13.64 9.75
CA LYS A 410 -10.35 14.17 10.90
C LYS A 410 -10.31 13.19 12.07
N GLU A 411 -11.44 12.58 12.38
CA GLU A 411 -11.58 11.69 13.56
C GLU A 411 -11.03 10.28 13.32
N ASN A 412 -11.14 9.75 12.08
CA ASN A 412 -10.89 8.33 11.81
C ASN A 412 -9.73 8.06 10.86
N ILE A 413 -9.35 9.01 10.00
CA ILE A 413 -8.37 8.79 8.92
C ILE A 413 -7.07 9.54 9.17
N LYS A 414 -7.15 10.85 9.45
CA LYS A 414 -5.99 11.77 9.50
C LYS A 414 -5.29 11.75 10.86
N PHE A 415 -5.22 10.59 11.51
CA PHE A 415 -4.54 10.49 12.80
C PHE A 415 -3.09 10.98 12.68
N ASN A 416 -2.72 11.90 13.57
CA ASN A 416 -1.36 12.47 13.66
C ASN A 416 -0.82 13.09 12.35
N HIS A 417 -1.69 13.40 11.39
CA HIS A 417 -1.29 14.09 10.16
C HIS A 417 -1.08 15.59 10.45
N PRO A 418 0.01 16.21 9.96
CA PRO A 418 1.05 15.71 9.05
C PRO A 418 2.35 15.27 9.75
N TYR A 419 2.27 14.75 10.95
CA TYR A 419 3.42 14.42 11.81
C TYR A 419 3.67 12.92 11.97
N ALA A 420 3.06 12.07 11.16
CA ALA A 420 3.21 10.62 11.24
C ALA A 420 4.68 10.19 11.01
N THR A 421 5.35 10.78 10.03
CA THR A 421 6.79 10.54 9.76
C THR A 421 7.66 10.95 10.94
N GLN A 422 7.40 12.11 11.55
CA GLN A 422 8.13 12.58 12.72
C GLN A 422 7.92 11.63 13.91
N CYS A 423 6.69 11.19 14.16
CA CYS A 423 6.35 10.23 15.19
C CYS A 423 7.13 8.91 15.03
N ILE A 424 7.25 8.40 13.80
CA ILE A 424 8.03 7.18 13.50
C ILE A 424 9.52 7.41 13.80
N MET A 425 10.07 8.52 13.35
CA MET A 425 11.48 8.86 13.53
C MET A 425 11.83 9.03 15.02
N ASP A 426 11.01 9.75 15.77
CA ASP A 426 11.22 9.97 17.20
C ASP A 426 11.07 8.68 18.00
N PHE A 427 10.13 7.83 17.62
CA PHE A 427 9.99 6.50 18.21
C PHE A 427 11.25 5.65 17.98
N ILE A 428 11.78 5.59 16.76
CA ILE A 428 13.01 4.84 16.46
C ILE A 428 14.18 5.39 17.25
N LYS A 429 14.37 6.71 17.31
CA LYS A 429 15.40 7.34 18.12
C LYS A 429 15.29 6.98 19.61
N MET A 430 14.08 7.07 20.16
CA MET A 430 13.82 6.77 21.57
C MET A 430 14.11 5.31 21.90
N GLU A 431 13.70 4.38 21.05
CA GLU A 431 13.89 2.94 21.25
C GLU A 431 15.37 2.49 21.12
N LEU A 432 16.21 3.29 20.43
CA LEU A 432 17.59 2.93 20.14
C LEU A 432 18.63 3.82 20.85
N LYS A 433 18.20 4.87 21.57
CA LYS A 433 19.11 5.68 22.41
C LYS A 433 19.71 4.86 23.56
N ASN A 434 20.95 5.16 23.89
CA ASN A 434 21.58 4.69 25.10
C ASN A 434 20.85 5.20 26.35
N GLU A 435 20.80 4.40 27.40
CA GLU A 435 20.20 4.82 28.68
C GLU A 435 20.99 5.96 29.35
N GLN A 436 22.26 6.14 28.99
CA GLN A 436 23.12 7.22 29.49
C GLN A 436 22.83 8.58 28.83
N ASP A 437 22.10 8.61 27.71
CA ASP A 437 21.70 9.83 26.99
C ASP A 437 20.27 10.29 27.34
N ARG A 438 19.65 9.64 28.33
CA ARG A 438 18.34 9.99 28.89
C ARG A 438 18.50 10.89 30.11
#